data_3de4417db9b7f5f10e6731deddd863d6
#
_entry.id   3de4417db9b7f5f10e6731deddd863d6
#
_cell.length_a   1.000
_cell.length_b   1.000
_cell.length_c   1.000
_cell.angle_alpha   90.00
_cell.angle_beta   90.00
_cell.angle_gamma   90.00
#
_symmetry.space_group_name_H-M   'P 1'
#
loop_
_entity.id
_entity.type
_entity.pdbx_description
1 polymer ?
#
loop_
_entity_poly.entity_id
_entity_poly.type
_entity_poly.pdbx_seq_one_letter_code
_entity_poly.pdbx_strand_id
1 'polypeptide(L)'
;MASTAILDDLNAERTVAPPLALYVHWPFCVSKCPYCDFNSHVRASVDHEEWRKALLNDLAHEAVLLPDHRLTSIFFGGGTPSLMEPTTVEAVIAAAREHWPVAEDLEITLEANPNSAEAARFADLAQAGVNRISLGLQSFNDKALAFLGRAHSAEEGLRALEAAQSVVDRVSFDLIYALPGDDDAGWSASLERALSLGTEHLSLYQLTIEPGTRFATMVARHEFEPLDPDMSATLFELTQERTVAAGMPAYEISNHARPGAESRHNLAYWRYQDYAGVGPGAHGRRTGMRTVRYKKPENFLSAIGRNGHGLCEEEMLVPAEAANEALVMGLRLAEGIAPAGLAGRLGVERLVDEHAVDRLAGHGLLHREGDTIRTTAAGRLVLDSILAEIAV
;
A
#
# COMPACT_ATOMS: atom_id res chain seq x y z
N MET A 1 -14.07 -46.69 28.49
CA MET A 1 -13.45 -45.43 28.85
C MET A 1 -12.29 -45.07 27.89
N ALA A 2 -12.55 -45.20 26.56
CA ALA A 2 -11.57 -44.87 25.54
C ALA A 2 -12.17 -44.03 24.39
N SER A 3 -13.38 -43.47 24.59
CA SER A 3 -14.10 -42.77 23.51
C SER A 3 -14.22 -41.25 23.70
N THR A 4 -13.77 -40.73 24.87
CA THR A 4 -13.88 -39.29 25.16
C THR A 4 -12.58 -38.52 24.85
N ALA A 5 -11.43 -39.19 24.78
CA ALA A 5 -10.14 -38.55 24.47
C ALA A 5 -9.91 -38.27 22.99
N ILE A 6 -10.68 -38.93 22.07
CA ILE A 6 -10.54 -38.72 20.62
C ILE A 6 -11.41 -37.55 20.16
N LEU A 7 -12.41 -37.13 20.92
CA LEU A 7 -13.25 -35.97 20.60
C LEU A 7 -12.65 -34.63 21.07
N ASP A 8 -11.73 -34.67 22.04
CA ASP A 8 -11.03 -33.48 22.51
C ASP A 8 -9.83 -33.11 21.61
N ASP A 9 -9.24 -34.06 20.88
CA ASP A 9 -8.16 -33.79 19.92
C ASP A 9 -8.64 -33.24 18.57
N LEU A 10 -9.93 -33.47 18.22
CA LEU A 10 -10.53 -32.93 16.98
C LEU A 10 -11.04 -31.47 17.13
N ASN A 11 -11.10 -30.94 18.35
CA ASN A 11 -11.45 -29.53 18.62
C ASN A 11 -10.22 -28.62 18.83
N ALA A 12 -9.01 -29.13 18.63
CA ALA A 12 -7.76 -28.39 18.80
C ALA A 12 -7.16 -27.81 17.49
N GLU A 13 -7.87 -27.86 16.37
CA GLU A 13 -7.65 -26.85 15.33
C GLU A 13 -8.21 -25.52 15.86
N ARG A 14 -7.43 -24.85 16.70
CA ARG A 14 -7.61 -23.42 16.99
C ARG A 14 -7.58 -22.73 15.63
N THR A 15 -8.75 -22.44 15.09
CA THR A 15 -8.87 -21.58 13.91
C THR A 15 -8.13 -20.29 14.21
N VAL A 16 -6.98 -20.13 13.59
CA VAL A 16 -6.19 -18.88 13.73
C VAL A 16 -7.08 -17.77 13.26
N ALA A 17 -7.34 -16.79 14.12
CA ALA A 17 -8.17 -15.64 13.76
C ALA A 17 -7.69 -15.02 12.44
N PRO A 18 -8.60 -14.73 11.49
CA PRO A 18 -8.23 -14.21 10.18
C PRO A 18 -7.43 -12.91 10.34
N PRO A 19 -6.40 -12.69 9.50
CA PRO A 19 -5.60 -11.49 9.56
C PRO A 19 -6.42 -10.27 9.13
N LEU A 20 -6.16 -9.14 9.79
CA LEU A 20 -6.76 -7.84 9.49
C LEU A 20 -5.67 -6.79 9.31
N ALA A 21 -5.74 -6.03 8.24
CA ALA A 21 -5.00 -4.78 8.08
C ALA A 21 -5.92 -3.59 8.39
N LEU A 22 -5.41 -2.59 9.12
CA LEU A 22 -6.11 -1.34 9.37
C LEU A 22 -5.47 -0.21 8.56
N TYR A 23 -6.23 0.42 7.68
CA TYR A 23 -5.84 1.63 6.95
C TYR A 23 -6.51 2.85 7.55
N VAL A 24 -5.71 3.84 7.95
CA VAL A 24 -6.19 5.11 8.50
C VAL A 24 -5.84 6.23 7.53
N HIS A 25 -6.87 6.80 6.91
CA HIS A 25 -6.70 7.87 5.93
C HIS A 25 -6.70 9.24 6.58
N TRP A 26 -5.56 9.95 6.47
CA TRP A 26 -5.46 11.35 6.84
C TRP A 26 -5.49 12.22 5.58
N PRO A 27 -6.54 13.03 5.35
CA PRO A 27 -6.73 13.68 4.05
C PRO A 27 -5.96 14.98 3.87
N PHE A 28 -5.20 15.46 4.85
CA PHE A 28 -4.62 16.79 4.79
C PHE A 28 -3.18 16.81 4.34
N CYS A 29 -2.88 17.79 3.47
CA CYS A 29 -1.53 18.12 3.00
C CYS A 29 -1.25 19.60 3.17
N VAL A 30 0.03 19.97 3.22
CA VAL A 30 0.48 21.36 3.15
C VAL A 30 0.31 21.91 1.73
N SER A 31 0.61 21.10 0.71
CA SER A 31 0.45 21.41 -0.71
C SER A 31 0.05 20.16 -1.49
N LYS A 32 -0.59 20.33 -2.65
CA LYS A 32 -0.96 19.22 -3.53
C LYS A 32 0.05 19.09 -4.67
N CYS A 33 0.70 17.93 -4.76
CA CYS A 33 1.62 17.60 -5.84
C CYS A 33 0.87 17.46 -7.19
N PRO A 34 1.46 17.86 -8.33
CA PRO A 34 0.78 17.88 -9.62
C PRO A 34 0.44 16.48 -10.19
N TYR A 35 1.12 15.43 -9.73
CA TYR A 35 0.89 14.03 -10.11
C TYR A 35 -0.07 13.29 -9.18
N CYS A 36 -0.39 13.86 -8.00
CA CYS A 36 -1.09 13.15 -6.93
C CYS A 36 -2.59 13.03 -7.22
N ASP A 37 -3.08 11.80 -7.29
CA ASP A 37 -4.49 11.40 -7.45
C ASP A 37 -5.18 11.08 -6.12
N PHE A 38 -4.42 11.01 -5.01
CA PHE A 38 -4.96 10.67 -3.70
C PHE A 38 -6.02 11.66 -3.22
N ASN A 39 -6.92 11.17 -2.37
CA ASN A 39 -7.91 12.00 -1.68
C ASN A 39 -7.22 12.93 -0.67
N SER A 40 -6.66 14.02 -1.17
CA SER A 40 -5.88 14.98 -0.38
C SER A 40 -6.43 16.40 -0.49
N HIS A 41 -6.43 17.12 0.63
CA HIS A 41 -6.99 18.44 0.78
C HIS A 41 -6.01 19.39 1.47
N VAL A 42 -5.79 20.57 0.90
CA VAL A 42 -4.99 21.60 1.54
C VAL A 42 -5.88 22.39 2.50
N ARG A 43 -5.47 22.50 3.77
CA ARG A 43 -6.16 23.28 4.80
C ARG A 43 -5.16 24.12 5.59
N ALA A 44 -5.54 25.34 5.93
CA ALA A 44 -4.72 26.25 6.74
C ALA A 44 -4.68 25.83 8.22
N SER A 45 -5.74 25.21 8.71
CA SER A 45 -5.85 24.70 10.08
C SER A 45 -6.77 23.48 10.13
N VAL A 46 -6.51 22.60 11.08
CA VAL A 46 -7.27 21.38 11.32
C VAL A 46 -7.58 21.33 12.81
N ASP A 47 -8.83 21.07 13.20
CA ASP A 47 -9.19 20.78 14.59
C ASP A 47 -8.83 19.33 14.91
N HIS A 48 -7.62 19.13 15.43
CA HIS A 48 -7.09 17.80 15.71
C HIS A 48 -7.91 17.01 16.74
N GLU A 49 -8.59 17.68 17.66
CA GLU A 49 -9.44 17.01 18.65
C GLU A 49 -10.73 16.48 18.02
N GLU A 50 -11.38 17.28 17.18
CA GLU A 50 -12.56 16.85 16.41
C GLU A 50 -12.20 15.65 15.51
N TRP A 51 -11.08 15.72 14.80
CA TRP A 51 -10.61 14.65 13.93
C TRP A 51 -10.24 13.38 14.68
N ARG A 52 -9.59 13.49 15.84
CA ARG A 52 -9.29 12.32 16.69
C ARG A 52 -10.58 11.61 17.11
N LYS A 53 -11.58 12.34 17.57
CA LYS A 53 -12.89 11.77 17.93
C LYS A 53 -13.57 11.11 16.74
N ALA A 54 -13.52 11.75 15.58
CA ALA A 54 -14.13 11.21 14.36
C ALA A 54 -13.47 9.90 13.91
N LEU A 55 -12.14 9.81 13.90
CA LEU A 55 -11.40 8.60 13.54
C LEU A 55 -11.67 7.47 14.53
N LEU A 56 -11.71 7.75 15.83
CA LEU A 56 -12.01 6.75 16.86
C LEU A 56 -13.44 6.20 16.75
N ASN A 57 -14.43 7.05 16.43
CA ASN A 57 -15.81 6.60 16.21
C ASN A 57 -15.91 5.70 14.97
N ASP A 58 -15.25 6.07 13.87
CA ASP A 58 -15.24 5.29 12.64
C ASP A 58 -14.52 3.94 12.84
N LEU A 59 -13.42 3.93 13.60
CA LEU A 59 -12.70 2.72 14.01
C LEU A 59 -13.57 1.79 14.88
N ALA A 60 -14.26 2.32 15.88
CA ALA A 60 -15.13 1.55 16.75
C ALA A 60 -16.27 0.89 15.96
N HIS A 61 -16.78 1.55 14.92
CA HIS A 61 -17.80 0.98 14.03
C HIS A 61 -17.24 -0.24 13.28
N GLU A 62 -16.05 -0.16 12.68
CA GLU A 62 -15.42 -1.30 12.00
C GLU A 62 -15.12 -2.45 12.96
N ALA A 63 -14.71 -2.14 14.18
CA ALA A 63 -14.39 -3.15 15.19
C ALA A 63 -15.60 -4.02 15.56
N VAL A 64 -16.79 -3.44 15.63
CA VAL A 64 -18.05 -4.18 15.87
C VAL A 64 -18.35 -5.16 14.73
N LEU A 65 -17.94 -4.84 13.50
CA LEU A 65 -18.21 -5.64 12.31
C LEU A 65 -17.14 -6.72 12.02
N LEU A 66 -15.99 -6.63 12.68
CA LEU A 66 -14.83 -7.51 12.51
C LEU A 66 -14.32 -8.08 13.85
N PRO A 67 -15.19 -8.61 14.74
CA PRO A 67 -14.81 -8.95 16.12
C PRO A 67 -13.80 -10.11 16.22
N ASP A 68 -13.79 -11.03 15.26
CA ASP A 68 -13.02 -12.28 15.32
C ASP A 68 -11.67 -12.22 14.62
N HIS A 69 -11.25 -11.02 14.18
CA HIS A 69 -10.02 -10.82 13.43
C HIS A 69 -8.81 -10.58 14.34
N ARG A 70 -7.61 -10.81 13.79
CA ARG A 70 -6.33 -10.49 14.42
C ARG A 70 -5.62 -9.39 13.62
N LEU A 71 -5.34 -8.28 14.29
CA LEU A 71 -4.67 -7.12 13.67
C LEU A 71 -3.20 -7.44 13.36
N THR A 72 -2.81 -7.33 12.10
CA THR A 72 -1.45 -7.62 11.61
C THR A 72 -0.71 -6.37 11.17
N SER A 73 -1.43 -5.32 10.76
CA SER A 73 -0.83 -4.03 10.41
C SER A 73 -1.78 -2.86 10.65
N ILE A 74 -1.20 -1.70 10.98
CA ILE A 74 -1.84 -0.39 10.93
C ILE A 74 -1.05 0.47 9.96
N PHE A 75 -1.73 1.13 9.04
CA PHE A 75 -1.09 2.00 8.07
C PHE A 75 -1.77 3.38 8.06
N PHE A 76 -1.05 4.40 8.47
CA PHE A 76 -1.47 5.79 8.36
C PHE A 76 -1.00 6.34 7.02
N GLY A 77 -1.95 6.58 6.12
CA GLY A 77 -1.69 7.00 4.74
C GLY A 77 -2.60 8.11 4.26
N GLY A 78 -2.47 8.48 2.99
CA GLY A 78 -3.37 9.37 2.28
C GLY A 78 -2.77 10.70 1.86
N GLY A 79 -3.07 11.79 2.56
CA GLY A 79 -2.47 13.10 2.29
C GLY A 79 -1.05 13.19 2.86
N THR A 80 -0.94 13.58 4.12
CA THR A 80 0.34 13.65 4.84
C THR A 80 0.09 13.25 6.31
N PRO A 81 0.11 11.96 6.63
CA PRO A 81 -0.20 11.47 7.99
C PRO A 81 0.73 11.99 9.08
N SER A 82 1.98 12.31 8.78
CA SER A 82 2.93 12.94 9.71
C SER A 82 2.50 14.32 10.23
N LEU A 83 1.47 14.93 9.62
CA LEU A 83 0.82 16.15 10.14
C LEU A 83 -0.18 15.86 11.26
N MET A 84 -0.56 14.61 11.51
CA MET A 84 -1.40 14.24 12.64
C MET A 84 -0.68 14.56 13.96
N GLU A 85 -1.45 14.99 14.97
CA GLU A 85 -0.88 15.09 16.31
C GLU A 85 -0.46 13.70 16.82
N PRO A 86 0.74 13.53 17.42
CA PRO A 86 1.17 12.26 17.98
C PRO A 86 0.16 11.63 18.93
N THR A 87 -0.54 12.43 19.70
CA THR A 87 -1.64 11.98 20.59
C THR A 87 -2.84 11.42 19.85
N THR A 88 -3.08 11.83 18.61
CA THR A 88 -4.12 11.23 17.76
C THR A 88 -3.67 9.87 17.22
N VAL A 89 -2.41 9.78 16.78
CA VAL A 89 -1.81 8.51 16.31
C VAL A 89 -1.80 7.49 17.45
N GLU A 90 -1.34 7.87 18.65
CA GLU A 90 -1.36 7.05 19.86
C GLU A 90 -2.77 6.55 20.20
N ALA A 91 -3.75 7.45 20.19
CA ALA A 91 -5.13 7.10 20.52
C ALA A 91 -5.73 6.09 19.54
N VAL A 92 -5.45 6.22 18.23
CA VAL A 92 -5.91 5.27 17.21
C VAL A 92 -5.23 3.91 17.39
N ILE A 93 -3.91 3.87 17.64
CA ILE A 93 -3.17 2.64 17.90
C ILE A 93 -3.70 1.94 19.16
N ALA A 94 -3.91 2.69 20.25
CA ALA A 94 -4.44 2.15 21.50
C ALA A 94 -5.83 1.56 21.32
N ALA A 95 -6.74 2.28 20.67
CA ALA A 95 -8.09 1.80 20.37
C ALA A 95 -8.08 0.55 19.49
N ALA A 96 -7.23 0.50 18.46
CA ALA A 96 -7.10 -0.68 17.61
C ALA A 96 -6.62 -1.91 18.38
N ARG A 97 -5.67 -1.74 19.31
CA ARG A 97 -5.17 -2.83 20.20
C ARG A 97 -6.20 -3.26 21.25
N GLU A 98 -7.10 -2.36 21.65
CA GLU A 98 -8.20 -2.69 22.55
C GLU A 98 -9.29 -3.51 21.86
N HIS A 99 -9.57 -3.19 20.59
CA HIS A 99 -10.62 -3.85 19.82
C HIS A 99 -10.23 -5.22 19.27
N TRP A 100 -8.94 -5.43 18.91
CA TRP A 100 -8.50 -6.67 18.27
C TRP A 100 -7.29 -7.29 18.96
N PRO A 101 -7.22 -8.63 19.05
CA PRO A 101 -5.97 -9.32 19.32
C PRO A 101 -4.93 -8.90 18.27
N VAL A 102 -3.70 -8.63 18.71
CA VAL A 102 -2.63 -8.18 17.81
C VAL A 102 -1.64 -9.30 17.48
N ALA A 103 -1.02 -9.23 16.30
CA ALA A 103 0.13 -10.07 15.97
C ALA A 103 1.34 -9.64 16.81
N GLU A 104 2.21 -10.61 17.17
CA GLU A 104 3.44 -10.32 17.94
C GLU A 104 4.32 -9.30 17.24
N ASP A 105 4.32 -9.34 15.93
CA ASP A 105 5.10 -8.51 15.01
C ASP A 105 4.26 -7.45 14.33
N LEU A 106 3.27 -6.89 15.02
CA LEU A 106 2.38 -5.84 14.48
C LEU A 106 3.18 -4.71 13.82
N GLU A 107 2.97 -4.52 12.51
CA GLU A 107 3.55 -3.40 11.75
C GLU A 107 2.66 -2.16 11.88
N ILE A 108 3.24 -1.03 12.30
CA ILE A 108 2.56 0.26 12.39
C ILE A 108 3.33 1.26 11.53
N THR A 109 2.85 1.46 10.31
CA THR A 109 3.47 2.34 9.31
C THR A 109 2.82 3.71 9.31
N LEU A 110 3.64 4.75 9.12
CA LEU A 110 3.17 6.12 8.90
C LEU A 110 3.91 6.74 7.72
N GLU A 111 3.16 7.30 6.76
CA GLU A 111 3.72 8.06 5.64
C GLU A 111 4.09 9.47 6.07
N ALA A 112 5.22 9.97 5.55
CA ALA A 112 5.73 11.30 5.86
C ALA A 112 6.39 11.95 4.65
N ASN A 113 6.35 13.30 4.62
CA ASN A 113 7.19 14.05 3.71
C ASN A 113 8.55 14.34 4.37
N PRO A 114 9.63 14.32 3.61
CA PRO A 114 10.97 14.47 4.14
C PRO A 114 11.41 15.95 4.27
N ASN A 115 10.62 16.75 4.97
CA ASN A 115 10.99 18.13 5.32
C ASN A 115 11.39 18.22 6.80
N SER A 116 12.12 19.28 7.16
CA SER A 116 12.67 19.47 8.50
C SER A 116 11.61 19.57 9.60
N ALA A 117 10.43 20.12 9.28
CA ALA A 117 9.33 20.27 10.25
C ALA A 117 8.69 18.91 10.59
N GLU A 118 8.55 18.01 9.61
CA GLU A 118 8.04 16.65 9.83
C GLU A 118 9.09 15.75 10.50
N ALA A 119 10.36 15.85 10.07
CA ALA A 119 11.48 15.11 10.67
C ALA A 119 11.64 15.37 12.18
N ALA A 120 11.41 16.59 12.63
CA ALA A 120 11.44 16.95 14.06
C ALA A 120 10.39 16.22 14.91
N ARG A 121 9.36 15.65 14.30
CA ARG A 121 8.25 14.97 14.98
C ARG A 121 8.39 13.44 14.96
N PHE A 122 9.36 12.87 14.24
CA PHE A 122 9.48 11.42 14.10
C PHE A 122 9.70 10.71 15.43
N ALA A 123 10.45 11.30 16.36
CA ALA A 123 10.63 10.74 17.69
C ALA A 123 9.31 10.67 18.49
N ASP A 124 8.48 11.71 18.42
CA ASP A 124 7.17 11.73 19.09
C ASP A 124 6.22 10.71 18.46
N LEU A 125 6.24 10.55 17.13
CA LEU A 125 5.45 9.55 16.41
C LEU A 125 5.90 8.12 16.73
N ALA A 126 7.21 7.90 16.86
CA ALA A 126 7.76 6.62 17.32
C ALA A 126 7.32 6.30 18.76
N GLN A 127 7.35 7.28 19.67
CA GLN A 127 6.83 7.14 21.04
C GLN A 127 5.32 6.87 21.05
N ALA A 128 4.56 7.42 20.11
CA ALA A 128 3.14 7.13 19.93
C ALA A 128 2.86 5.69 19.46
N GLY A 129 3.89 4.94 19.10
CA GLY A 129 3.82 3.53 18.72
C GLY A 129 4.06 3.22 17.26
N VAL A 130 4.41 4.20 16.42
CA VAL A 130 4.84 3.98 15.03
C VAL A 130 6.17 3.23 15.04
N ASN A 131 6.26 2.11 14.30
CA ASN A 131 7.48 1.29 14.23
C ASN A 131 8.03 1.15 12.80
N ARG A 132 7.37 1.78 11.82
CA ARG A 132 7.81 1.89 10.43
C ARG A 132 7.46 3.28 9.87
N ILE A 133 8.41 3.93 9.22
CA ILE A 133 8.21 5.22 8.54
C ILE A 133 8.45 5.02 7.03
N SER A 134 7.53 5.51 6.19
CA SER A 134 7.67 5.58 4.74
C SER A 134 7.82 7.03 4.30
N LEU A 135 8.96 7.36 3.67
CA LEU A 135 9.30 8.74 3.30
C LEU A 135 9.12 8.97 1.80
N GLY A 136 8.29 9.93 1.43
CA GLY A 136 8.16 10.35 0.04
C GLY A 136 9.34 11.21 -0.43
N LEU A 137 10.54 10.65 -0.56
CA LEU A 137 11.72 11.36 -1.09
C LEU A 137 11.52 11.79 -2.53
N GLN A 138 11.00 10.91 -3.34
CA GLN A 138 10.66 11.04 -4.76
C GLN A 138 11.87 11.19 -5.69
N SER A 139 12.91 11.93 -5.35
CA SER A 139 14.13 12.09 -6.17
C SER A 139 15.32 12.59 -5.36
N PHE A 140 16.53 12.31 -5.82
CA PHE A 140 17.78 12.93 -5.34
C PHE A 140 18.23 14.13 -6.19
N ASN A 141 17.38 14.57 -7.12
CA ASN A 141 17.63 15.69 -8.02
C ASN A 141 16.64 16.83 -7.76
N ASP A 142 17.14 18.01 -7.39
CA ASP A 142 16.30 19.16 -7.03
C ASP A 142 15.44 19.67 -8.22
N LYS A 143 15.90 19.50 -9.47
CA LYS A 143 15.09 19.85 -10.65
C LYS A 143 13.91 18.89 -10.81
N ALA A 144 14.15 17.57 -10.60
CA ALA A 144 13.10 16.56 -10.61
C ALA A 144 12.11 16.80 -9.46
N LEU A 145 12.59 17.14 -8.26
CA LEU A 145 11.72 17.50 -7.13
C LEU A 145 10.86 18.73 -7.44
N ALA A 146 11.45 19.76 -8.04
CA ALA A 146 10.70 20.95 -8.47
C ALA A 146 9.64 20.61 -9.53
N PHE A 147 9.96 19.77 -10.52
CA PHE A 147 9.01 19.28 -11.52
C PHE A 147 7.85 18.49 -10.84
N LEU A 148 8.16 17.62 -9.90
CA LEU A 148 7.20 16.86 -9.10
C LEU A 148 6.42 17.74 -8.08
N GLY A 149 6.72 19.04 -7.99
CA GLY A 149 6.04 19.96 -7.07
C GLY A 149 6.36 19.68 -5.60
N ARG A 150 7.53 19.10 -5.32
CA ARG A 150 7.99 18.84 -3.95
C ARG A 150 8.57 20.11 -3.33
N ALA A 151 8.27 20.31 -2.04
CA ALA A 151 8.69 21.50 -1.30
C ALA A 151 10.06 21.34 -0.61
N HIS A 152 10.63 20.13 -0.60
CA HIS A 152 11.94 19.84 0.01
C HIS A 152 13.03 19.71 -1.06
N SER A 153 14.27 19.90 -0.66
CA SER A 153 15.46 19.61 -1.44
C SER A 153 15.94 18.16 -1.22
N ALA A 154 16.78 17.65 -2.12
CA ALA A 154 17.39 16.33 -1.98
C ALA A 154 18.19 16.21 -0.66
N GLU A 155 18.87 17.29 -0.23
CA GLU A 155 19.62 17.32 1.03
C GLU A 155 18.69 17.25 2.25
N GLU A 156 17.56 17.96 2.25
CA GLU A 156 16.55 17.86 3.30
C GLU A 156 15.96 16.45 3.36
N GLY A 157 15.72 15.85 2.19
CA GLY A 157 15.27 14.47 2.07
C GLY A 157 16.18 13.47 2.76
N LEU A 158 17.48 13.58 2.54
CA LEU A 158 18.47 12.70 3.16
C LEU A 158 18.57 12.91 4.67
N ARG A 159 18.54 14.17 5.15
CA ARG A 159 18.50 14.44 6.59
C ARG A 159 17.25 13.87 7.27
N ALA A 160 16.11 13.94 6.60
CA ALA A 160 14.88 13.34 7.13
C ALA A 160 14.97 11.81 7.17
N LEU A 161 15.61 11.19 6.17
CA LEU A 161 15.85 9.74 6.18
C LEU A 161 16.75 9.33 7.36
N GLU A 162 17.87 10.03 7.59
CA GLU A 162 18.74 9.80 8.74
C GLU A 162 17.98 9.96 10.07
N ALA A 163 17.13 11.00 10.18
CA ALA A 163 16.30 11.22 11.36
C ALA A 163 15.31 10.06 11.57
N ALA A 164 14.64 9.55 10.52
CA ALA A 164 13.75 8.41 10.62
C ALA A 164 14.50 7.14 11.06
N GLN A 165 15.66 6.85 10.45
CA GLN A 165 16.49 5.69 10.80
C GLN A 165 17.04 5.75 12.24
N SER A 166 17.11 6.93 12.84
CA SER A 166 17.55 7.09 14.23
C SER A 166 16.48 6.78 15.28
N VAL A 167 15.19 6.69 14.87
CA VAL A 167 14.07 6.58 15.81
C VAL A 167 13.22 5.32 15.61
N VAL A 168 13.25 4.69 14.41
CA VAL A 168 12.58 3.42 14.14
C VAL A 168 13.50 2.48 13.36
N ASP A 169 13.36 1.17 13.58
CA ASP A 169 14.19 0.16 12.92
C ASP A 169 13.81 -0.05 11.45
N ARG A 170 12.55 0.19 11.09
CA ARG A 170 12.04 -0.05 9.73
C ARG A 170 11.71 1.25 9.04
N VAL A 171 12.54 1.60 8.06
CA VAL A 171 12.35 2.79 7.22
C VAL A 171 12.32 2.38 5.77
N SER A 172 11.36 2.91 5.03
CA SER A 172 11.33 2.87 3.57
C SER A 172 11.27 4.28 3.00
N PHE A 173 11.62 4.42 1.74
CA PHE A 173 11.36 5.65 1.02
C PHE A 173 10.95 5.37 -0.41
N ASP A 174 10.24 6.34 -0.98
CA ASP A 174 9.72 6.28 -2.33
C ASP A 174 10.59 7.08 -3.27
N LEU A 175 10.84 6.56 -4.47
CA LEU A 175 11.39 7.29 -5.61
C LEU A 175 10.43 7.18 -6.80
N ILE A 176 10.35 8.26 -7.57
CA ILE A 176 9.62 8.29 -8.84
C ILE A 176 10.66 8.42 -9.95
N TYR A 177 10.64 7.47 -10.89
CA TYR A 177 11.48 7.42 -12.07
C TYR A 177 10.65 7.42 -13.36
N ALA A 178 11.30 7.29 -14.51
CA ALA A 178 10.69 7.47 -15.81
C ALA A 178 10.08 8.88 -15.96
N LEU A 179 10.77 9.87 -15.41
CA LEU A 179 10.44 11.28 -15.59
C LEU A 179 10.81 11.73 -17.02
N PRO A 180 10.20 12.79 -17.55
CA PRO A 180 10.61 13.35 -18.82
C PRO A 180 12.11 13.66 -18.86
N GLY A 181 12.82 13.01 -19.79
CA GLY A 181 14.26 13.17 -19.96
C GLY A 181 15.14 12.26 -19.10
N ASP A 182 14.57 11.32 -18.35
CA ASP A 182 15.34 10.27 -17.68
C ASP A 182 16.01 9.36 -18.71
N ASP A 183 17.22 8.90 -18.38
CA ASP A 183 17.99 7.91 -19.13
C ASP A 183 18.58 6.83 -18.21
N ASP A 184 19.12 5.78 -18.80
CA ASP A 184 19.71 4.64 -18.10
C ASP A 184 20.80 5.05 -17.11
N ALA A 185 21.67 5.98 -17.50
CA ALA A 185 22.81 6.38 -16.69
C ALA A 185 22.39 7.18 -15.46
N GLY A 186 21.47 8.14 -15.64
CA GLY A 186 20.92 8.97 -14.56
C GLY A 186 20.11 8.13 -13.55
N TRP A 187 19.26 7.23 -14.06
CA TRP A 187 18.50 6.35 -13.18
C TRP A 187 19.39 5.33 -12.47
N SER A 188 20.35 4.72 -13.17
CA SER A 188 21.31 3.80 -12.54
C SER A 188 22.04 4.45 -11.37
N ALA A 189 22.56 5.67 -11.54
CA ALA A 189 23.24 6.41 -10.48
C ALA A 189 22.30 6.72 -9.29
N SER A 190 21.05 7.09 -9.57
CA SER A 190 20.03 7.34 -8.54
C SER A 190 19.71 6.08 -7.76
N LEU A 191 19.56 4.94 -8.46
CA LEU A 191 19.27 3.65 -7.85
C LEU A 191 20.43 3.12 -7.01
N GLU A 192 21.67 3.23 -7.50
CA GLU A 192 22.87 2.89 -6.72
C GLU A 192 22.95 3.70 -5.42
N ARG A 193 22.66 5.00 -5.50
CA ARG A 193 22.57 5.84 -4.31
C ARG A 193 21.49 5.37 -3.35
N ALA A 194 20.27 5.07 -3.86
CA ALA A 194 19.18 4.57 -3.04
C ALA A 194 19.55 3.29 -2.30
N LEU A 195 20.13 2.31 -3.00
CA LEU A 195 20.57 1.03 -2.44
C LEU A 195 21.69 1.18 -1.39
N SER A 196 22.48 2.26 -1.46
CA SER A 196 23.55 2.54 -0.50
C SER A 196 23.08 3.17 0.82
N LEU A 197 21.83 3.62 0.93
CA LEU A 197 21.32 4.35 2.10
C LEU A 197 20.89 3.44 3.27
N GLY A 198 21.02 2.11 3.13
CA GLY A 198 20.89 1.16 4.25
C GLY A 198 19.46 0.84 4.65
N THR A 199 18.43 1.23 3.88
CA THR A 199 17.06 0.78 4.10
C THR A 199 16.88 -0.65 3.59
N GLU A 200 15.93 -1.38 4.20
CA GLU A 200 15.60 -2.75 3.81
C GLU A 200 14.40 -2.85 2.87
N HIS A 201 13.77 -1.70 2.57
CA HIS A 201 12.60 -1.60 1.71
C HIS A 201 12.65 -0.31 0.90
N LEU A 202 12.31 -0.40 -0.39
CA LEU A 202 12.19 0.72 -1.33
C LEU A 202 10.88 0.62 -2.11
N SER A 203 10.22 1.76 -2.31
CA SER A 203 9.11 1.89 -3.26
C SER A 203 9.61 2.67 -4.48
N LEU A 204 9.66 2.02 -5.64
CA LEU A 204 10.21 2.56 -6.87
C LEU A 204 9.09 2.63 -7.92
N TYR A 205 8.48 3.81 -8.06
CA TYR A 205 7.32 4.03 -8.93
C TYR A 205 7.74 4.66 -10.26
N GLN A 206 7.25 4.13 -11.37
CA GLN A 206 7.28 4.88 -12.62
C GLN A 206 6.26 6.02 -12.56
N LEU A 207 6.62 7.17 -13.13
CA LEU A 207 5.66 8.26 -13.28
C LEU A 207 4.49 7.81 -14.15
N THR A 208 3.30 7.77 -13.58
CA THR A 208 2.04 7.58 -14.30
C THR A 208 1.26 8.88 -14.39
N ILE A 209 0.53 9.05 -15.49
CA ILE A 209 -0.30 10.25 -15.72
C ILE A 209 -1.75 9.91 -15.39
N GLU A 210 -2.10 10.09 -14.13
CA GLU A 210 -3.43 9.73 -13.62
C GLU A 210 -4.50 10.76 -14.03
N PRO A 211 -5.68 10.29 -14.48
CA PRO A 211 -6.79 11.16 -14.82
C PRO A 211 -7.18 12.10 -13.67
N GLY A 212 -7.52 13.34 -13.99
CA GLY A 212 -7.92 14.33 -12.99
C GLY A 212 -6.78 15.04 -12.27
N THR A 213 -5.52 14.65 -12.51
CA THR A 213 -4.34 15.31 -11.96
C THR A 213 -3.97 16.54 -12.79
N ARG A 214 -3.12 17.40 -12.19
CA ARG A 214 -2.56 18.54 -12.94
C ARG A 214 -1.65 18.06 -14.07
N PHE A 215 -0.87 16.98 -13.86
CA PHE A 215 -0.03 16.40 -14.90
C PHE A 215 -0.85 15.91 -16.11
N ALA A 216 -2.02 15.27 -15.90
CA ALA A 216 -2.90 14.91 -16.99
C ALA A 216 -3.33 16.15 -17.84
N THR A 217 -3.60 17.26 -17.15
CA THR A 217 -3.95 18.53 -17.83
C THR A 217 -2.75 19.08 -18.60
N MET A 218 -1.54 19.04 -18.04
CA MET A 218 -0.32 19.53 -18.67
C MET A 218 0.06 18.71 -19.90
N VAL A 219 -0.04 17.37 -19.82
CA VAL A 219 0.18 16.45 -20.96
C VAL A 219 -0.86 16.74 -22.08
N ALA A 220 -2.14 16.88 -21.72
CA ALA A 220 -3.18 17.21 -22.69
C ALA A 220 -2.97 18.57 -23.39
N ARG A 221 -2.20 19.48 -22.78
CA ARG A 221 -1.82 20.79 -23.34
C ARG A 221 -0.45 20.78 -24.01
N HIS A 222 0.21 19.64 -24.10
CA HIS A 222 1.59 19.51 -24.62
C HIS A 222 2.61 20.40 -23.88
N GLU A 223 2.41 20.62 -22.57
CA GLU A 223 3.37 21.34 -21.74
C GLU A 223 4.60 20.48 -21.43
N PHE A 224 4.44 19.18 -21.40
CA PHE A 224 5.51 18.16 -21.43
C PHE A 224 4.96 16.85 -22.02
N GLU A 225 5.87 15.97 -22.42
CA GLU A 225 5.55 14.60 -22.87
C GLU A 225 6.09 13.61 -21.83
N PRO A 226 5.31 12.55 -21.47
CA PRO A 226 5.83 11.44 -20.68
C PRO A 226 7.03 10.80 -21.36
N LEU A 227 7.83 10.06 -20.57
CA LEU A 227 8.94 9.29 -21.13
C LEU A 227 8.42 8.27 -22.16
N ASP A 228 9.22 8.03 -23.17
CA ASP A 228 8.93 7.01 -24.19
C ASP A 228 8.67 5.63 -23.54
N PRO A 229 7.65 4.87 -24.00
CA PRO A 229 7.30 3.56 -23.41
C PRO A 229 8.42 2.54 -23.45
N ASP A 230 9.22 2.48 -24.53
CA ASP A 230 10.33 1.52 -24.65
C ASP A 230 11.45 1.88 -23.67
N MET A 231 11.73 3.18 -23.48
CA MET A 231 12.66 3.65 -22.48
C MET A 231 12.11 3.37 -21.07
N SER A 232 10.84 3.59 -20.81
CA SER A 232 10.20 3.26 -19.52
C SER A 232 10.33 1.78 -19.19
N ALA A 233 10.12 0.88 -20.17
CA ALA A 233 10.32 -0.56 -20.01
C ALA A 233 11.79 -0.89 -19.71
N THR A 234 12.74 -0.25 -20.41
CA THR A 234 14.18 -0.41 -20.18
C THR A 234 14.56 -0.03 -18.74
N LEU A 235 14.06 1.12 -18.25
CA LEU A 235 14.30 1.56 -16.86
C LEU A 235 13.66 0.61 -15.83
N PHE A 236 12.52 0.03 -16.15
CA PHE A 236 11.89 -0.98 -15.29
C PHE A 236 12.77 -2.23 -15.18
N GLU A 237 13.25 -2.77 -16.31
CA GLU A 237 14.14 -3.94 -16.35
C GLU A 237 15.44 -3.68 -15.59
N LEU A 238 16.06 -2.51 -15.81
CA LEU A 238 17.25 -2.05 -15.08
C LEU A 238 16.99 -2.02 -13.57
N THR A 239 15.83 -1.53 -13.15
CA THR A 239 15.43 -1.48 -11.73
C THR A 239 15.39 -2.89 -11.14
N GLN A 240 14.72 -3.83 -11.82
CA GLN A 240 14.62 -5.21 -11.36
C GLN A 240 16.02 -5.86 -11.24
N GLU A 241 16.87 -5.70 -12.25
CA GLU A 241 18.23 -6.26 -12.26
C GLU A 241 19.06 -5.76 -11.08
N ARG A 242 19.10 -4.43 -10.87
CA ARG A 242 19.92 -3.80 -9.84
C ARG A 242 19.43 -4.11 -8.42
N THR A 243 18.12 -4.11 -8.19
CA THR A 243 17.55 -4.43 -6.87
C THR A 243 17.77 -5.90 -6.52
N VAL A 244 17.60 -6.83 -7.47
CA VAL A 244 17.93 -8.25 -7.28
C VAL A 244 19.41 -8.42 -6.95
N ALA A 245 20.31 -7.78 -7.69
CA ALA A 245 21.76 -7.85 -7.45
C ALA A 245 22.15 -7.32 -6.06
N ALA A 246 21.39 -6.35 -5.53
CA ALA A 246 21.57 -5.79 -4.18
C ALA A 246 20.89 -6.61 -3.05
N GLY A 247 20.27 -7.75 -3.39
CA GLY A 247 19.53 -8.59 -2.43
C GLY A 247 18.21 -7.98 -1.94
N MET A 248 17.62 -7.10 -2.73
CA MET A 248 16.31 -6.45 -2.51
C MET A 248 15.38 -6.71 -3.72
N PRO A 249 15.00 -7.97 -4.01
CA PRO A 249 14.11 -8.27 -5.12
C PRO A 249 12.75 -7.59 -4.93
N ALA A 250 12.06 -7.33 -6.04
CA ALA A 250 10.66 -6.91 -5.98
C ALA A 250 9.81 -8.04 -5.40
N TYR A 251 9.03 -7.75 -4.36
CA TYR A 251 8.00 -8.67 -3.86
C TYR A 251 6.63 -8.44 -4.53
N GLU A 252 6.45 -7.27 -5.13
CA GLU A 252 5.39 -6.94 -6.08
C GLU A 252 5.94 -5.96 -7.13
N ILE A 253 5.11 -5.34 -7.96
CA ILE A 253 5.53 -4.59 -9.16
C ILE A 253 6.49 -3.43 -8.84
N SER A 254 6.20 -2.63 -7.81
CA SER A 254 6.90 -1.37 -7.50
C SER A 254 7.63 -1.38 -6.16
N ASN A 255 7.40 -2.39 -5.33
CA ASN A 255 7.98 -2.46 -3.98
C ASN A 255 9.05 -3.55 -3.91
N HIS A 256 10.21 -3.16 -3.43
CA HIS A 256 11.42 -3.96 -3.33
C HIS A 256 11.85 -4.07 -1.88
N ALA A 257 12.21 -5.27 -1.43
CA ALA A 257 12.61 -5.48 -0.04
C ALA A 257 13.65 -6.59 0.09
N ARG A 258 14.45 -6.52 1.16
CA ARG A 258 15.17 -7.70 1.65
C ARG A 258 14.15 -8.74 2.10
N PRO A 259 14.42 -10.04 1.92
CA PRO A 259 13.52 -11.08 2.43
C PRO A 259 13.19 -10.89 3.92
N GLY A 260 11.88 -10.82 4.25
CA GLY A 260 11.38 -10.58 5.60
C GLY A 260 11.15 -9.10 5.96
N ALA A 261 11.54 -8.17 5.08
CA ALA A 261 11.35 -6.73 5.25
C ALA A 261 10.19 -6.15 4.40
N GLU A 262 9.42 -7.00 3.73
CA GLU A 262 8.25 -6.61 2.96
C GLU A 262 7.24 -5.85 3.84
N SER A 263 6.50 -4.90 3.25
CA SER A 263 5.40 -4.25 3.96
C SER A 263 4.25 -5.23 4.16
N ARG A 264 3.95 -5.53 5.42
CA ARG A 264 2.83 -6.43 5.77
C ARG A 264 1.49 -5.87 5.35
N HIS A 265 1.35 -4.55 5.44
CA HIS A 265 0.14 -3.88 5.00
C HIS A 265 -0.08 -4.05 3.49
N ASN A 266 0.97 -3.84 2.67
CA ASN A 266 0.89 -4.04 1.23
C ASN A 266 0.58 -5.52 0.90
N LEU A 267 1.26 -6.45 1.56
CA LEU A 267 1.00 -7.88 1.37
C LEU A 267 -0.43 -8.27 1.73
N ALA A 268 -1.06 -7.65 2.73
CA ALA A 268 -2.46 -7.92 3.06
C ALA A 268 -3.39 -7.58 1.89
N TYR A 269 -3.17 -6.45 1.20
CA TYR A 269 -3.93 -6.10 0.00
C TYR A 269 -3.69 -7.08 -1.14
N TRP A 270 -2.43 -7.32 -1.49
CA TRP A 270 -2.07 -8.17 -2.63
C TRP A 270 -2.47 -9.64 -2.44
N ARG A 271 -2.48 -10.13 -1.19
CA ARG A 271 -2.98 -11.47 -0.82
C ARG A 271 -4.51 -11.55 -0.68
N TYR A 272 -5.19 -10.47 -1.02
CA TYR A 272 -6.64 -10.38 -0.93
C TYR A 272 -7.18 -10.71 0.47
N GLN A 273 -6.54 -10.20 1.52
CA GLN A 273 -6.98 -10.31 2.92
C GLN A 273 -7.95 -9.18 3.26
N ASP A 274 -8.72 -9.37 4.34
CA ASP A 274 -9.61 -8.32 4.84
C ASP A 274 -8.80 -7.11 5.35
N TYR A 275 -9.33 -5.93 5.08
CA TYR A 275 -8.79 -4.70 5.63
C TYR A 275 -9.90 -3.72 5.98
N ALA A 276 -9.79 -3.10 7.16
CA ALA A 276 -10.65 -2.02 7.61
C ALA A 276 -10.08 -0.68 7.15
N GLY A 277 -10.87 0.12 6.47
CA GLY A 277 -10.50 1.49 6.14
C GLY A 277 -11.20 2.46 7.08
N VAL A 278 -10.49 3.44 7.62
CA VAL A 278 -11.00 4.47 8.56
C VAL A 278 -10.57 5.85 8.06
N GLY A 279 -11.45 6.83 8.16
CA GLY A 279 -11.16 8.20 7.74
C GLY A 279 -11.66 8.54 6.34
N PRO A 280 -11.67 9.84 5.96
CA PRO A 280 -12.36 10.34 4.77
C PRO A 280 -11.72 9.83 3.47
N GLY A 281 -12.52 9.13 2.67
CA GLY A 281 -12.09 8.52 1.41
C GLY A 281 -11.39 7.18 1.57
N ALA A 282 -11.28 6.65 2.78
CA ALA A 282 -10.77 5.30 2.99
C ALA A 282 -11.69 4.27 2.34
N HIS A 283 -11.07 3.29 1.70
CA HIS A 283 -11.71 2.07 1.24
C HIS A 283 -11.46 0.96 2.25
N GLY A 284 -12.31 -0.05 2.26
CA GLY A 284 -12.15 -1.27 3.04
C GLY A 284 -12.71 -2.48 2.29
N ARG A 285 -12.26 -3.65 2.69
CA ARG A 285 -12.85 -4.94 2.29
C ARG A 285 -12.96 -5.81 3.52
N ARG A 286 -14.15 -6.23 3.87
CA ARG A 286 -14.40 -7.10 5.00
C ARG A 286 -15.44 -8.16 4.65
N THR A 287 -15.11 -9.42 4.89
CA THR A 287 -16.04 -10.55 4.72
C THR A 287 -16.81 -10.53 3.37
N GLY A 288 -16.12 -10.19 2.26
CA GLY A 288 -16.72 -10.09 0.93
C GLY A 288 -17.45 -8.77 0.63
N MET A 289 -17.45 -7.82 1.57
CA MET A 289 -18.03 -6.48 1.34
C MET A 289 -16.95 -5.48 0.99
N ARG A 290 -17.14 -4.69 -0.05
CA ARG A 290 -16.41 -3.48 -0.34
C ARG A 290 -17.05 -2.31 0.41
N THR A 291 -16.23 -1.47 1.03
CA THR A 291 -16.69 -0.30 1.78
C THR A 291 -15.98 0.96 1.33
N VAL A 292 -16.68 2.09 1.28
CA VAL A 292 -16.13 3.40 0.92
C VAL A 292 -16.62 4.45 1.92
N ARG A 293 -15.74 5.35 2.33
CA ARG A 293 -16.07 6.50 3.17
C ARG A 293 -16.23 7.78 2.35
N TYR A 294 -16.99 8.72 2.88
CA TYR A 294 -17.13 10.06 2.27
C TYR A 294 -15.75 10.67 2.03
N LYS A 295 -15.46 11.06 0.78
CA LYS A 295 -14.16 11.62 0.38
C LYS A 295 -13.93 13.03 0.93
N LYS A 296 -14.97 13.89 0.91
CA LYS A 296 -14.85 15.26 1.41
C LYS A 296 -14.80 15.27 2.94
N PRO A 297 -13.79 15.93 3.56
CA PRO A 297 -13.64 15.98 5.01
C PRO A 297 -14.90 16.44 5.75
N GLU A 298 -15.57 17.46 5.26
CA GLU A 298 -16.78 18.02 5.88
C GLU A 298 -17.95 17.03 5.82
N ASN A 299 -18.09 16.27 4.73
CA ASN A 299 -19.13 15.26 4.59
C ASN A 299 -18.86 14.07 5.52
N PHE A 300 -17.57 13.68 5.66
CA PHE A 300 -17.17 12.64 6.60
C PHE A 300 -17.50 13.03 8.04
N LEU A 301 -17.08 14.20 8.51
CA LEU A 301 -17.41 14.69 9.87
C LEU A 301 -18.92 14.77 10.09
N SER A 302 -19.67 15.25 9.09
CA SER A 302 -21.13 15.30 9.15
C SER A 302 -21.76 13.89 9.26
N ALA A 303 -21.19 12.90 8.56
CA ALA A 303 -21.67 11.50 8.66
C ALA A 303 -21.35 10.91 10.03
N ILE A 304 -20.15 11.13 10.55
CA ILE A 304 -19.77 10.74 11.93
C ILE A 304 -20.77 11.29 12.94
N GLY A 305 -21.09 12.60 12.85
CA GLY A 305 -22.03 13.23 13.77
C GLY A 305 -23.46 12.69 13.72
N ARG A 306 -23.89 12.18 12.56
CA ARG A 306 -25.25 11.62 12.38
C ARG A 306 -25.32 10.11 12.63
N ASN A 307 -24.33 9.37 12.18
CA ASN A 307 -24.38 7.90 12.06
C ASN A 307 -23.38 7.20 12.99
N GLY A 308 -22.41 7.92 13.56
CA GLY A 308 -21.29 7.33 14.30
C GLY A 308 -20.16 6.79 13.42
N HIS A 309 -20.31 6.79 12.09
CA HIS A 309 -19.31 6.30 11.13
C HIS A 309 -19.31 7.11 9.84
N GLY A 310 -18.22 7.02 9.08
CA GLY A 310 -18.00 7.76 7.84
C GLY A 310 -18.36 7.01 6.55
N LEU A 311 -19.00 5.84 6.63
CA LEU A 311 -19.40 5.05 5.47
C LEU A 311 -20.39 5.80 4.58
N CYS A 312 -20.15 5.78 3.26
CA CYS A 312 -21.10 6.24 2.25
C CYS A 312 -21.55 5.10 1.32
N GLU A 313 -20.75 4.05 1.19
CA GLU A 313 -21.08 2.89 0.34
C GLU A 313 -20.66 1.61 1.05
N GLU A 314 -21.53 0.61 1.00
CA GLU A 314 -21.27 -0.79 1.35
C GLU A 314 -21.89 -1.66 0.26
N GLU A 315 -21.10 -2.51 -0.33
CA GLU A 315 -21.51 -3.36 -1.42
C GLU A 315 -20.98 -4.77 -1.23
N MET A 316 -21.88 -5.76 -1.24
CA MET A 316 -21.49 -7.16 -1.27
C MET A 316 -20.96 -7.50 -2.65
N LEU A 317 -19.69 -7.89 -2.72
CA LEU A 317 -19.08 -8.34 -3.96
C LEU A 317 -19.68 -9.69 -4.37
N VAL A 318 -20.11 -9.79 -5.62
CA VAL A 318 -20.45 -11.10 -6.15
C VAL A 318 -19.18 -11.96 -6.30
N PRO A 319 -19.25 -13.29 -6.11
CA PRO A 319 -18.05 -14.13 -6.12
C PRO A 319 -17.16 -13.97 -7.34
N ALA A 320 -17.72 -13.75 -8.53
CA ALA A 320 -16.95 -13.52 -9.76
C ALA A 320 -16.17 -12.19 -9.73
N GLU A 321 -16.74 -11.10 -9.19
CA GLU A 321 -16.03 -9.82 -9.04
C GLU A 321 -14.90 -9.95 -8.03
N ALA A 322 -15.17 -10.58 -6.87
CA ALA A 322 -14.15 -10.84 -5.87
C ALA A 322 -13.01 -11.72 -6.43
N ALA A 323 -13.34 -12.70 -7.27
CA ALA A 323 -12.35 -13.54 -7.95
C ALA A 323 -11.45 -12.74 -8.91
N ASN A 324 -12.05 -11.87 -9.72
CA ASN A 324 -11.30 -10.99 -10.63
C ASN A 324 -10.42 -10.00 -9.85
N GLU A 325 -10.93 -9.36 -8.80
CA GLU A 325 -10.12 -8.49 -7.94
C GLU A 325 -8.94 -9.26 -7.32
N ALA A 326 -9.19 -10.45 -6.78
CA ALA A 326 -8.17 -11.28 -6.16
C ALA A 326 -7.09 -11.73 -7.17
N LEU A 327 -7.49 -12.02 -8.42
CA LEU A 327 -6.58 -12.35 -9.51
C LEU A 327 -5.68 -11.17 -9.85
N VAL A 328 -6.27 -9.98 -10.05
CA VAL A 328 -5.53 -8.73 -10.34
C VAL A 328 -4.54 -8.39 -9.23
N MET A 329 -4.96 -8.49 -7.97
CA MET A 329 -4.09 -8.23 -6.82
C MET A 329 -2.98 -9.27 -6.71
N GLY A 330 -3.32 -10.55 -6.77
CA GLY A 330 -2.38 -11.64 -6.45
C GLY A 330 -1.30 -11.85 -7.48
N LEU A 331 -1.56 -11.66 -8.78
CA LEU A 331 -0.53 -11.80 -9.83
C LEU A 331 0.48 -10.66 -9.88
N ARG A 332 0.26 -9.58 -9.12
CA ARG A 332 1.29 -8.56 -8.88
C ARG A 332 2.41 -9.08 -7.98
N LEU A 333 2.11 -10.04 -7.11
CA LEU A 333 3.09 -10.63 -6.18
C LEU A 333 4.12 -11.51 -6.91
N ALA A 334 5.37 -11.39 -6.48
CA ALA A 334 6.44 -12.27 -6.97
C ALA A 334 6.22 -13.74 -6.56
N GLU A 335 5.55 -13.98 -5.42
CA GLU A 335 5.15 -15.32 -4.97
C GLU A 335 4.01 -15.91 -5.81
N GLY A 336 3.26 -15.07 -6.53
CA GLY A 336 2.11 -15.49 -7.33
C GLY A 336 0.90 -15.89 -6.49
N ILE A 337 0.02 -16.69 -7.09
CA ILE A 337 -1.22 -17.17 -6.47
C ILE A 337 -1.36 -18.68 -6.63
N ALA A 338 -2.17 -19.29 -5.76
CA ALA A 338 -2.69 -20.66 -5.90
C ALA A 338 -4.16 -20.59 -6.32
N PRO A 339 -4.49 -20.71 -7.63
CA PRO A 339 -5.85 -20.48 -8.15
C PRO A 339 -6.91 -21.36 -7.52
N ALA A 340 -6.65 -22.65 -7.31
CA ALA A 340 -7.64 -23.57 -6.73
C ALA A 340 -7.95 -23.21 -5.26
N GLY A 341 -6.93 -22.89 -4.47
CA GLY A 341 -7.12 -22.47 -3.08
C GLY A 341 -7.88 -21.13 -2.98
N LEU A 342 -7.58 -20.19 -3.86
CA LEU A 342 -8.22 -18.88 -3.91
C LEU A 342 -9.70 -19.00 -4.40
N ALA A 343 -9.96 -19.81 -5.42
CA ALA A 343 -11.30 -20.12 -5.92
C ALA A 343 -12.19 -20.72 -4.82
N GLY A 344 -11.67 -21.71 -4.07
CA GLY A 344 -12.37 -22.31 -2.94
C GLY A 344 -12.70 -21.31 -1.83
N ARG A 345 -11.78 -20.41 -1.50
CA ARG A 345 -12.01 -19.34 -0.51
C ARG A 345 -13.07 -18.33 -0.95
N LEU A 346 -13.16 -18.05 -2.24
CA LEU A 346 -14.09 -17.06 -2.81
C LEU A 346 -15.41 -17.66 -3.28
N GLY A 347 -15.58 -19.00 -3.22
CA GLY A 347 -16.80 -19.69 -3.58
C GLY A 347 -17.08 -19.70 -5.09
N VAL A 348 -16.04 -19.66 -5.94
CA VAL A 348 -16.12 -19.80 -7.39
C VAL A 348 -15.62 -21.16 -7.83
N GLU A 349 -16.11 -21.66 -8.97
CA GLU A 349 -15.69 -22.96 -9.50
C GLU A 349 -14.23 -22.96 -9.95
N ARG A 350 -13.81 -21.85 -10.58
CA ARG A 350 -12.44 -21.63 -11.05
C ARG A 350 -12.11 -20.15 -11.05
N LEU A 351 -10.83 -19.84 -10.91
CA LEU A 351 -10.32 -18.48 -10.90
C LEU A 351 -9.75 -18.06 -12.26
N VAL A 352 -9.19 -19.00 -13.01
CA VAL A 352 -8.47 -18.75 -14.26
C VAL A 352 -8.90 -19.75 -15.37
N ASP A 353 -8.68 -19.36 -16.62
CA ASP A 353 -8.70 -20.25 -17.76
C ASP A 353 -7.37 -21.04 -17.82
N GLU A 354 -7.45 -22.33 -17.44
CA GLU A 354 -6.29 -23.22 -17.39
C GLU A 354 -5.58 -23.36 -18.76
N HIS A 355 -6.33 -23.36 -19.86
CA HIS A 355 -5.73 -23.45 -21.21
C HIS A 355 -4.98 -22.16 -21.57
N ALA A 356 -5.48 -21.01 -21.17
CA ALA A 356 -4.78 -19.73 -21.34
C ALA A 356 -3.51 -19.70 -20.48
N VAL A 357 -3.59 -20.15 -19.22
CA VAL A 357 -2.42 -20.25 -18.34
C VAL A 357 -1.33 -21.13 -18.94
N ASP A 358 -1.69 -22.35 -19.42
CA ASP A 358 -0.71 -23.28 -20.03
C ASP A 358 -0.09 -22.70 -21.31
N ARG A 359 -0.88 -22.02 -22.14
CA ARG A 359 -0.40 -21.33 -23.34
C ARG A 359 0.58 -20.22 -23.00
N LEU A 360 0.25 -19.34 -22.05
CA LEU A 360 1.10 -18.24 -21.62
C LEU A 360 2.38 -18.76 -20.92
N ALA A 361 2.29 -19.85 -20.17
CA ALA A 361 3.44 -20.53 -19.60
C ALA A 361 4.36 -21.09 -20.70
N GLY A 362 3.80 -21.69 -21.76
CA GLY A 362 4.53 -22.15 -22.94
C GLY A 362 5.23 -21.01 -23.70
N HIS A 363 4.71 -19.77 -23.60
CA HIS A 363 5.35 -18.57 -24.15
C HIS A 363 6.35 -17.91 -23.18
N GLY A 364 6.55 -18.46 -21.98
CA GLY A 364 7.50 -17.93 -20.99
C GLY A 364 7.01 -16.65 -20.28
N LEU A 365 5.71 -16.35 -20.31
CA LEU A 365 5.12 -15.19 -19.63
C LEU A 365 4.65 -15.52 -18.21
N LEU A 366 4.21 -16.75 -18.00
CA LEU A 366 3.87 -17.31 -16.69
C LEU A 366 4.81 -18.45 -16.32
N HIS A 367 5.00 -18.64 -15.04
CA HIS A 367 5.62 -19.82 -14.46
C HIS A 367 4.56 -20.56 -13.63
N ARG A 368 4.44 -21.88 -13.87
CA ARG A 368 3.52 -22.75 -13.16
C ARG A 368 4.28 -23.83 -12.39
N GLU A 369 3.99 -23.92 -11.09
CA GLU A 369 4.55 -24.96 -10.23
C GLU A 369 3.42 -25.54 -9.34
N GLY A 370 2.97 -26.74 -9.69
CA GLY A 370 1.78 -27.32 -9.06
C GLY A 370 0.53 -26.45 -9.30
N ASP A 371 -0.11 -26.02 -8.21
CA ASP A 371 -1.25 -25.07 -8.25
C ASP A 371 -0.79 -23.60 -8.32
N THR A 372 0.49 -23.30 -8.05
CA THR A 372 0.95 -21.90 -8.03
C THR A 372 1.24 -21.43 -9.44
N ILE A 373 0.72 -20.24 -9.77
CA ILE A 373 1.06 -19.47 -10.97
C ILE A 373 1.66 -18.13 -10.57
N ARG A 374 2.69 -17.69 -11.27
CA ARG A 374 3.35 -16.39 -11.09
C ARG A 374 3.83 -15.83 -12.41
N THR A 375 3.94 -14.53 -12.51
CA THR A 375 4.51 -13.88 -13.68
C THR A 375 6.03 -14.08 -13.75
N THR A 376 6.55 -14.27 -14.95
CA THR A 376 8.01 -14.17 -15.23
C THR A 376 8.42 -12.69 -15.32
N ALA A 377 9.71 -12.41 -15.45
CA ALA A 377 10.20 -11.06 -15.72
C ALA A 377 9.55 -10.46 -16.99
N ALA A 378 9.49 -11.24 -18.07
CA ALA A 378 8.81 -10.82 -19.31
C ALA A 378 7.30 -10.66 -19.12
N GLY A 379 6.67 -11.54 -18.34
CA GLY A 379 5.23 -11.46 -18.04
C GLY A 379 4.85 -10.22 -17.24
N ARG A 380 5.71 -9.73 -16.36
CA ARG A 380 5.44 -8.50 -15.57
C ARG A 380 5.25 -7.26 -16.45
N LEU A 381 5.98 -7.18 -17.57
CA LEU A 381 5.85 -6.06 -18.52
C LEU A 381 4.50 -6.03 -19.23
N VAL A 382 3.81 -7.16 -19.30
CA VAL A 382 2.53 -7.31 -20.00
C VAL A 382 1.43 -7.88 -19.10
N LEU A 383 1.54 -7.61 -17.78
CA LEU A 383 0.65 -8.17 -16.77
C LEU A 383 -0.84 -7.94 -17.08
N ASP A 384 -1.22 -6.74 -17.49
CA ASP A 384 -2.62 -6.40 -17.79
C ASP A 384 -3.17 -7.26 -18.96
N SER A 385 -2.34 -7.54 -19.96
CA SER A 385 -2.71 -8.42 -21.07
C SER A 385 -2.85 -9.87 -20.62
N ILE A 386 -1.96 -10.34 -19.73
CA ILE A 386 -2.06 -11.67 -19.12
C ILE A 386 -3.37 -11.78 -18.32
N LEU A 387 -3.67 -10.81 -17.46
CA LEU A 387 -4.89 -10.78 -16.66
C LEU A 387 -6.14 -10.84 -17.52
N ALA A 388 -6.20 -10.04 -18.60
CA ALA A 388 -7.32 -10.03 -19.55
C ALA A 388 -7.51 -11.36 -20.27
N GLU A 389 -6.45 -12.17 -20.46
CA GLU A 389 -6.50 -13.43 -21.18
C GLU A 389 -6.85 -14.63 -20.28
N ILE A 390 -6.45 -14.59 -18.99
CA ILE A 390 -6.69 -15.71 -18.07
C ILE A 390 -7.91 -15.56 -17.18
N ALA A 391 -8.49 -14.38 -17.05
CA ALA A 391 -9.70 -14.15 -16.26
C ALA A 391 -10.92 -14.91 -16.85
N VAL A 392 -11.82 -15.44 -16.00
CA VAL A 392 -12.99 -16.24 -16.37
C VAL A 392 -14.29 -15.55 -15.98
#